data_0f8008771d326bca498e06b70abdd53a
#
_entry.id   0f8008771d326bca498e06b70abdd53a
#
_cell.length_a   1.000
_cell.length_b   1.000
_cell.length_c   1.000
_cell.angle_alpha   90.00
_cell.angle_beta   90.00
_cell.angle_gamma   90.00
#
_symmetry.space_group_name_H-M   'P 1'
#
loop_
_entity.id
_entity.type
_entity.pdbx_description
1 polymer ?
#
loop_
_entity_poly.entity_id
_entity_poly.type
_entity_poly.pdbx_seq_one_letter_code
_entity_poly.pdbx_strand_id
1 'polypeptide(L)'
;MGPSVSRTIACPPEVAWRLLTHVDQWPRWGPTVAGGSVPGGVVSSGARGTVRTAVGVTLPFVVTEFEAGRSWAWRVAGVPATKHRVTPTDGGCVVTFEVPWWAPGYLAVCALALVRIERLAAGS
;
A
#
# COMPACT_ATOMS: atom_id res chain seq x y z
N MET A 1 -5.53 6.66 -14.91
CA MET A 1 -5.54 5.27 -14.46
C MET A 1 -4.37 4.51 -15.07
N GLY A 2 -3.62 3.77 -14.27
CA GLY A 2 -2.50 3.01 -14.74
C GLY A 2 -2.75 1.51 -14.66
N PRO A 3 -1.77 0.69 -15.05
CA PRO A 3 -1.86 -0.76 -14.92
C PRO A 3 -1.97 -1.19 -13.46
N SER A 4 -2.57 -2.35 -13.23
CA SER A 4 -2.80 -2.86 -11.89
C SER A 4 -2.45 -4.34 -11.79
N VAL A 5 -2.24 -4.78 -10.55
CA VAL A 5 -2.07 -6.18 -10.20
C VAL A 5 -2.88 -6.46 -8.93
N SER A 6 -3.51 -7.63 -8.88
CA SER A 6 -4.38 -8.01 -7.77
C SER A 6 -4.03 -9.40 -7.27
N ARG A 7 -4.42 -9.66 -6.00
CA ARG A 7 -4.33 -10.99 -5.40
C ARG A 7 -5.51 -11.22 -4.49
N THR A 8 -6.13 -12.38 -4.62
CA THR A 8 -7.20 -12.82 -3.70
C THR A 8 -6.56 -13.42 -2.46
N ILE A 9 -6.96 -12.93 -1.29
CA ILE A 9 -6.39 -13.33 -0.01
C ILE A 9 -7.51 -13.81 0.91
N ALA A 10 -7.30 -14.97 1.51
CA ALA A 10 -8.28 -15.57 2.43
C ALA A 10 -8.13 -14.97 3.84
N CYS A 11 -8.41 -13.69 3.98
CA CYS A 11 -8.41 -13.00 5.26
C CYS A 11 -9.51 -11.94 5.28
N PRO A 12 -9.97 -11.53 6.47
CA PRO A 12 -10.92 -10.40 6.55
C PRO A 12 -10.35 -9.15 5.90
N PRO A 13 -11.17 -8.35 5.20
CA PRO A 13 -10.70 -7.10 4.59
C PRO A 13 -9.99 -6.17 5.57
N GLU A 14 -10.42 -6.16 6.83
CA GLU A 14 -9.83 -5.32 7.88
C GLU A 14 -8.36 -5.67 8.16
N VAL A 15 -8.00 -6.94 8.04
CA VAL A 15 -6.61 -7.39 8.22
C VAL A 15 -5.73 -6.85 7.11
N ALA A 16 -6.18 -6.97 5.86
CA ALA A 16 -5.45 -6.42 4.72
C ALA A 16 -5.35 -4.89 4.80
N TRP A 17 -6.45 -4.22 5.18
CA TRP A 17 -6.49 -2.77 5.31
C TRP A 17 -5.48 -2.28 6.35
N ARG A 18 -5.39 -2.96 7.48
CA ARG A 18 -4.41 -2.62 8.52
C ARG A 18 -2.98 -2.70 8.00
N LEU A 19 -2.65 -3.76 7.27
CA LEU A 19 -1.30 -3.91 6.70
C LEU A 19 -0.98 -2.78 5.72
N LEU A 20 -1.97 -2.29 4.98
CA LEU A 20 -1.78 -1.21 4.00
C LEU A 20 -1.69 0.17 4.64
N THR A 21 -2.32 0.40 5.79
CA THR A 21 -2.48 1.74 6.36
C THR A 21 -1.61 2.01 7.58
N HIS A 22 -1.17 1.00 8.29
CA HIS A 22 -0.26 1.17 9.42
C HIS A 22 1.17 1.25 8.89
N VAL A 23 1.79 2.40 9.03
CA VAL A 23 3.10 2.66 8.39
C VAL A 23 4.22 1.78 8.95
N ASP A 24 4.10 1.31 10.19
CA ASP A 24 5.06 0.38 10.79
C ASP A 24 5.04 -1.00 10.14
N GLN A 25 3.98 -1.33 9.40
CA GLN A 25 3.85 -2.59 8.66
C GLN A 25 4.48 -2.52 7.27
N TRP A 26 4.67 -1.33 6.72
CA TRP A 26 5.13 -1.14 5.34
C TRP A 26 6.44 -1.86 5.02
N PRO A 27 7.48 -1.84 5.88
CA PRO A 27 8.72 -2.55 5.55
C PRO A 27 8.55 -4.07 5.45
N ARG A 28 7.51 -4.60 6.08
CA ARG A 28 7.28 -6.05 6.12
C ARG A 28 6.78 -6.60 4.78
N TRP A 29 6.06 -5.76 4.01
CA TRP A 29 5.53 -6.20 2.72
C TRP A 29 6.03 -5.39 1.52
N GLY A 30 6.48 -4.16 1.73
CA GLY A 30 6.95 -3.29 0.65
C GLY A 30 8.43 -3.48 0.35
N PRO A 31 8.81 -4.12 -0.78
CA PRO A 31 10.23 -4.40 -1.06
C PRO A 31 11.11 -3.17 -1.17
N THR A 32 10.53 -2.03 -1.56
CA THR A 32 11.25 -0.77 -1.77
C THR A 32 11.13 0.19 -0.58
N VAL A 33 10.45 -0.22 0.49
CA VAL A 33 10.18 0.65 1.65
C VAL A 33 10.90 0.13 2.88
N ALA A 34 11.74 0.97 3.47
CA ALA A 34 12.45 0.66 4.71
C ALA A 34 11.73 1.21 5.95
N GLY A 35 10.82 2.16 5.78
CA GLY A 35 10.06 2.71 6.90
C GLY A 35 9.13 3.82 6.45
N GLY A 36 8.28 4.27 7.35
CA GLY A 36 7.38 5.38 7.12
C GLY A 36 7.06 6.11 8.42
N SER A 37 6.63 7.35 8.30
CA SER A 37 6.21 8.17 9.44
C SER A 37 5.05 9.05 9.02
N VAL A 38 4.01 9.07 9.83
CA VAL A 38 2.83 9.92 9.65
C VAL A 38 2.23 10.18 11.04
N PRO A 39 1.62 11.33 11.27
CA PRO A 39 0.98 11.59 12.57
C PRO A 39 0.00 10.47 12.93
N GLY A 40 0.15 9.92 14.13
CA GLY A 40 -0.67 8.81 14.60
C GLY A 40 -0.28 7.43 14.07
N GLY A 41 0.68 7.34 13.15
CA GLY A 41 1.16 6.07 12.60
C GLY A 41 0.23 5.38 11.63
N VAL A 42 -0.91 5.98 11.29
CA VAL A 42 -1.93 5.39 10.40
C VAL A 42 -2.29 6.38 9.31
N VAL A 43 -2.37 5.88 8.08
CA VAL A 43 -2.77 6.67 6.92
C VAL A 43 -4.22 7.15 7.07
N SER A 44 -4.46 8.41 6.76
CA SER A 44 -5.80 9.02 6.79
C SER A 44 -5.95 10.02 5.65
N SER A 45 -7.16 10.54 5.47
CA SER A 45 -7.45 11.53 4.42
C SER A 45 -6.56 12.75 4.56
N GLY A 46 -5.85 13.12 3.50
CA GLY A 46 -5.01 14.29 3.48
C GLY A 46 -3.74 14.19 4.33
N ALA A 47 -3.44 13.03 4.89
CA ALA A 47 -2.27 12.86 5.76
C ALA A 47 -0.98 13.18 5.01
N ARG A 48 -0.04 13.81 5.73
CA ARG A 48 1.29 14.13 5.23
C ARG A 48 2.33 13.46 6.11
N GLY A 49 3.31 12.86 5.48
CA GLY A 49 4.35 12.18 6.23
C GLY A 49 5.60 11.96 5.38
N THR A 50 6.42 11.01 5.80
CA THR A 50 7.63 10.65 5.07
C THR A 50 7.70 9.14 4.88
N VAL A 51 8.32 8.72 3.78
CA VAL A 51 8.64 7.32 3.52
C VAL A 51 10.13 7.22 3.31
N ARG A 52 10.75 6.24 3.97
CA ARG A 52 12.17 5.93 3.76
C ARG A 52 12.28 4.75 2.81
N THR A 53 13.00 4.96 1.71
CA THR A 53 13.20 3.91 0.70
C THR A 53 14.27 2.92 1.14
N ALA A 54 14.30 1.76 0.48
CA ALA A 54 15.27 0.70 0.77
C ALA A 54 16.72 1.13 0.54
N VAL A 55 16.93 2.18 -0.28
CA VAL A 55 18.28 2.75 -0.52
C VAL A 55 18.63 3.85 0.49
N GLY A 56 17.78 4.10 1.48
CA GLY A 56 18.08 5.05 2.55
C GLY A 56 17.64 6.49 2.30
N VAL A 57 16.98 6.77 1.19
CA VAL A 57 16.46 8.11 0.90
C VAL A 57 15.11 8.29 1.55
N THR A 58 14.93 9.41 2.27
CA THR A 58 13.63 9.76 2.88
C THR A 58 12.93 10.79 2.00
N LEU A 59 11.67 10.49 1.64
CA LEU A 59 10.88 11.33 0.74
C LEU A 59 9.58 11.74 1.43
N PRO A 60 9.11 13.00 1.23
CA PRO A 60 7.82 13.42 1.75
C PRO A 60 6.69 12.82 0.92
N PHE A 61 5.55 12.57 1.57
CA PHE A 61 4.35 12.14 0.85
C PHE A 61 3.11 12.86 1.36
N VAL A 62 2.06 12.84 0.53
CA VAL A 62 0.73 13.29 0.89
C VAL A 62 -0.28 12.28 0.37
N VAL A 63 -1.27 11.94 1.19
CA VAL A 63 -2.38 11.09 0.78
C VAL A 63 -3.35 11.94 -0.03
N THR A 64 -3.56 11.58 -1.29
CA THR A 64 -4.39 12.35 -2.24
C THR A 64 -5.80 11.80 -2.39
N GLU A 65 -6.00 10.51 -2.14
CA GLU A 65 -7.31 9.87 -2.17
C GLU A 65 -7.42 8.96 -0.96
N PHE A 66 -8.56 8.95 -0.31
CA PHE A 66 -8.79 8.10 0.85
C PHE A 66 -10.26 7.76 0.97
N GLU A 67 -10.56 6.46 0.98
CA GLU A 67 -11.88 5.93 1.24
C GLU A 67 -11.73 4.83 2.27
N ALA A 68 -12.17 5.10 3.50
CA ALA A 68 -11.92 4.26 4.66
C ALA A 68 -12.31 2.80 4.42
N GLY A 69 -11.38 1.90 4.69
CA GLY A 69 -11.58 0.46 4.51
C GLY A 69 -11.53 -0.03 3.07
N ARG A 70 -11.38 0.86 2.09
CA ARG A 70 -11.46 0.52 0.68
C ARG A 70 -10.23 0.85 -0.13
N SER A 71 -9.79 2.11 -0.11
CA SER A 71 -8.68 2.52 -0.96
C SER A 71 -7.98 3.78 -0.46
N TRP A 72 -6.71 3.91 -0.83
CA TRP A 72 -5.98 5.15 -0.66
C TRP A 72 -4.87 5.25 -1.71
N ALA A 73 -4.57 6.49 -2.07
CA ALA A 73 -3.52 6.81 -3.02
C ALA A 73 -2.70 7.97 -2.50
N TRP A 74 -1.49 8.11 -3.00
CA TRP A 74 -0.56 9.11 -2.52
C TRP A 74 0.29 9.71 -3.63
N ARG A 75 0.90 10.86 -3.30
CA ARG A 75 2.01 11.44 -4.05
C ARG A 75 3.24 11.37 -3.17
N VAL A 76 4.34 10.92 -3.75
CA VAL A 76 5.63 10.84 -3.07
C VAL A 76 6.57 11.83 -3.77
N ALA A 77 7.13 12.77 -3.01
CA ALA A 77 7.96 13.86 -3.53
C ALA A 77 7.26 14.62 -4.67
N GLY A 78 5.94 14.81 -4.55
CA GLY A 78 5.14 15.52 -5.55
C GLY A 78 4.74 14.72 -6.78
N VAL A 79 5.13 13.44 -6.85
CA VAL A 79 4.86 12.57 -8.01
C VAL A 79 3.78 11.56 -7.65
N PRO A 80 2.74 11.40 -8.50
CA PRO A 80 1.74 10.35 -8.26
C PRO A 80 2.40 8.98 -8.13
N ALA A 81 2.05 8.25 -7.08
CA ALA A 81 2.60 6.93 -6.81
C ALA A 81 1.49 5.87 -6.86
N THR A 82 1.61 4.81 -6.08
CA THR A 82 0.67 3.70 -6.14
C THR A 82 -0.67 4.03 -5.50
N LYS A 83 -1.73 3.37 -5.98
CA LYS A 83 -3.04 3.33 -5.35
C LYS A 83 -3.26 1.92 -4.80
N HIS A 84 -3.82 1.84 -3.61
CA HIS A 84 -4.03 0.60 -2.87
C HIS A 84 -5.52 0.41 -2.64
N ARG A 85 -6.05 -0.76 -2.97
CA ARG A 85 -7.48 -1.05 -2.83
C ARG A 85 -7.71 -2.39 -2.18
N VAL A 86 -8.71 -2.45 -1.31
CA VAL A 86 -9.18 -3.70 -0.71
C VAL A 86 -10.65 -3.87 -1.09
N THR A 87 -10.99 -4.98 -1.73
CA THR A 87 -12.35 -5.29 -2.14
C THR A 87 -12.81 -6.55 -1.42
N PRO A 88 -13.88 -6.48 -0.60
CA PRO A 88 -14.41 -7.67 0.08
C PRO A 88 -14.91 -8.71 -0.91
N THR A 89 -14.73 -9.99 -0.57
CA THR A 89 -15.26 -11.13 -1.33
C THR A 89 -15.85 -12.16 -0.35
N ASP A 90 -16.52 -13.16 -0.89
CA ASP A 90 -16.98 -14.29 -0.08
C ASP A 90 -15.74 -15.07 0.40
N GLY A 91 -15.52 -15.07 1.71
CA GLY A 91 -14.42 -15.80 2.32
C GLY A 91 -13.08 -15.06 2.35
N GLY A 92 -13.04 -13.76 1.98
CA GLY A 92 -11.80 -13.01 2.04
C GLY A 92 -11.87 -11.64 1.40
N CYS A 93 -10.81 -11.28 0.70
CA CYS A 93 -10.74 -10.00 -0.02
C CYS A 93 -9.81 -10.09 -1.22
N VAL A 94 -9.91 -9.10 -2.11
CA VAL A 94 -8.97 -8.88 -3.20
C VAL A 94 -8.20 -7.60 -2.87
N VAL A 95 -6.88 -7.69 -2.84
CA VAL A 95 -6.01 -6.52 -2.69
C VAL A 95 -5.45 -6.16 -4.05
N THR A 96 -5.61 -4.90 -4.45
CA THR A 96 -5.20 -4.39 -5.76
C THR A 96 -4.25 -3.23 -5.59
N PHE A 97 -3.15 -3.26 -6.34
CA PHE A 97 -2.23 -2.13 -6.45
C PHE A 97 -2.28 -1.62 -7.89
N GLU A 98 -2.53 -0.31 -8.04
CA GLU A 98 -2.43 0.38 -9.32
C GLU A 98 -1.16 1.21 -9.34
N VAL A 99 -0.42 1.14 -10.44
CA VAL A 99 0.79 1.97 -10.62
C VAL A 99 0.49 3.07 -11.63
N PRO A 100 1.22 4.21 -11.56
CA PRO A 100 1.07 5.27 -12.56
C PRO A 100 1.42 4.74 -13.95
N TRP A 101 0.80 5.31 -14.98
CA TRP A 101 1.00 4.90 -16.36
C TRP A 101 2.48 4.99 -16.80
N TRP A 102 3.27 5.86 -16.16
CA TRP A 102 4.68 6.05 -16.47
C TRP A 102 5.61 5.03 -15.79
N ALA A 103 5.08 4.16 -14.92
CA ALA A 103 5.87 3.21 -14.14
C ALA A 103 5.33 1.77 -14.23
N PRO A 104 5.07 1.22 -15.45
CA PRO A 104 4.49 -0.12 -15.56
C PRO A 104 5.42 -1.22 -15.01
N GLY A 105 6.73 -1.02 -15.04
CA GLY A 105 7.68 -1.97 -14.49
C GLY A 105 7.56 -2.17 -12.98
N TYR A 106 6.96 -1.23 -12.28
CA TYR A 106 6.75 -1.34 -10.85
C TYR A 106 5.71 -2.41 -10.48
N LEU A 107 4.94 -2.92 -11.45
CA LEU A 107 3.99 -4.01 -11.20
C LEU A 107 4.66 -5.26 -10.63
N ALA A 108 5.90 -5.56 -11.02
CA ALA A 108 6.64 -6.70 -10.47
C ALA A 108 6.91 -6.52 -8.98
N VAL A 109 7.21 -5.30 -8.55
CA VAL A 109 7.39 -4.96 -7.14
C VAL A 109 6.06 -5.11 -6.39
N CYS A 110 4.98 -4.62 -6.99
CA CYS A 110 3.64 -4.74 -6.39
C CYS A 110 3.21 -6.21 -6.27
N ALA A 111 3.51 -7.04 -7.27
CA ALA A 111 3.19 -8.48 -7.21
C ALA A 111 3.90 -9.15 -6.04
N LEU A 112 5.18 -8.83 -5.82
CA LEU A 112 5.92 -9.35 -4.66
C LEU A 112 5.35 -8.83 -3.34
N ALA A 113 4.97 -7.56 -3.30
CA ALA A 113 4.33 -6.97 -2.12
C ALA A 113 3.04 -7.72 -1.77
N LEU A 114 2.21 -8.05 -2.76
CA LEU A 114 0.97 -8.79 -2.55
C LEU A 114 1.21 -10.19 -1.98
N VAL A 115 2.25 -10.89 -2.44
CA VAL A 115 2.61 -12.19 -1.88
C VAL A 115 3.01 -12.05 -0.41
N ARG A 116 3.75 -11.02 -0.06
CA ARG A 116 4.16 -10.76 1.32
C ARG A 116 2.96 -10.39 2.20
N ILE A 117 2.02 -9.60 1.69
CA ILE A 117 0.78 -9.26 2.40
C ILE A 117 0.00 -10.53 2.70
N GLU A 118 -0.13 -11.43 1.74
CA GLU A 118 -0.84 -12.69 1.94
C GLU A 118 -0.18 -13.52 3.06
N ARG A 119 1.13 -13.59 3.08
CA ARG A 119 1.85 -14.33 4.14
C ARG A 119 1.66 -13.70 5.51
N LEU A 120 1.69 -12.38 5.60
CA LEU A 120 1.47 -11.67 6.86
C LEU A 120 0.02 -11.84 7.33
N ALA A 121 -0.94 -11.78 6.42
CA ALA A 121 -2.35 -11.96 6.74
C ALA A 121 -2.64 -13.38 7.24
N ALA A 122 -1.97 -14.39 6.69
CA ALA A 122 -2.13 -15.77 7.11
C ALA A 122 -1.62 -16.00 8.54
N GLY A 123 -0.67 -15.20 9.01
CA GLY A 123 -0.14 -15.27 10.36
C GLY A 123 -0.90 -14.42 11.38
N SER A 124 -1.96 -13.78 10.96
CA SER A 124 -2.73 -12.86 11.82
C SER A 124 -3.88 -13.55 12.52
#